data_7d8a724a36a99e7448fe5502975363ec
#
_entry.id   7d8a724a36a99e7448fe5502975363ec
#
_cell.length_a   1.000
_cell.length_b   1.000
_cell.length_c   1.000
_cell.angle_alpha   90.00
_cell.angle_beta   90.00
_cell.angle_gamma   90.00
#
_symmetry.space_group_name_H-M   'P 1'
#
loop_
_entity.id
_entity.type
_entity.pdbx_description
1 polymer ?
#
loop_
_entity_poly.entity_id
_entity_poly.type
_entity_poly.pdbx_seq_one_letter_code
_entity_poly.pdbx_strand_id
1 'polypeptide(L)'
;MNETQQMLEDSVNRLFGDRLGWDQLTAIEEHGFPTALWQEAVQQGITKVLASEAAGGMGVGWYDAYPVLRAAGRHAVPLPVAEAAIAEWLAGQAGVELPE
;
A
#
# COMPACT_ATOMS: atom_id res chain seq x y z
N MET A 1 -3.64 -18.08 7.83
CA MET A 1 -3.09 -16.72 7.80
C MET A 1 -2.71 -16.33 9.22
N ASN A 2 -1.51 -15.76 9.45
CA ASN A 2 -1.09 -15.37 10.79
C ASN A 2 -1.69 -14.01 11.18
N GLU A 3 -1.46 -13.59 12.43
CA GLU A 3 -2.02 -12.35 12.95
C GLU A 3 -1.54 -11.12 12.18
N THR A 4 -0.27 -11.08 11.80
CA THR A 4 0.27 -9.97 11.02
C THR A 4 -0.42 -9.86 9.67
N GLN A 5 -0.56 -10.97 8.97
CA GLN A 5 -1.23 -11.00 7.68
C GLN A 5 -2.70 -10.58 7.80
N GLN A 6 -3.39 -11.06 8.85
CA GLN A 6 -4.79 -10.71 9.06
C GLN A 6 -4.96 -9.23 9.36
N MET A 7 -4.09 -8.68 10.20
CA MET A 7 -4.11 -7.25 10.52
C MET A 7 -3.88 -6.39 9.28
N LEU A 8 -2.90 -6.75 8.47
CA LEU A 8 -2.58 -6.01 7.25
C LEU A 8 -3.73 -6.10 6.24
N GLU A 9 -4.28 -7.28 6.05
CA GLU A 9 -5.41 -7.46 5.13
C GLU A 9 -6.62 -6.63 5.57
N ASP A 10 -6.96 -6.67 6.86
CA ASP A 10 -8.10 -5.92 7.39
C ASP A 10 -7.91 -4.42 7.23
N SER A 11 -6.70 -3.92 7.50
CA SER A 11 -6.37 -2.49 7.37
C SER A 11 -6.51 -2.02 5.91
N VAL A 12 -5.98 -2.79 4.98
CA VAL A 12 -6.01 -2.43 3.55
C VAL A 12 -7.43 -2.54 3.00
N ASN A 13 -8.15 -3.59 3.36
CA ASN A 13 -9.54 -3.76 2.94
C ASN A 13 -10.42 -2.63 3.47
N ARG A 14 -10.19 -2.19 4.70
CA ARG A 14 -10.94 -1.09 5.29
C ARG A 14 -10.66 0.21 4.54
N LEU A 15 -9.39 0.53 4.32
CA LEU A 15 -9.02 1.76 3.63
C LEU A 15 -9.63 1.81 2.23
N PHE A 16 -9.38 0.79 1.42
CA PHE A 16 -9.80 0.82 0.02
C PHE A 16 -11.28 0.48 -0.15
N GLY A 17 -11.83 -0.36 0.71
CA GLY A 17 -13.25 -0.67 0.68
C GLY A 17 -14.13 0.54 0.96
N ASP A 18 -13.70 1.39 1.90
CA ASP A 18 -14.44 2.59 2.26
C ASP A 18 -14.24 3.74 1.27
N ARG A 19 -13.12 3.76 0.53
CA ARG A 19 -12.73 4.89 -0.31
C ARG A 19 -12.91 4.66 -1.80
N LEU A 20 -13.14 3.41 -2.25
CA LEU A 20 -13.19 3.07 -3.67
C LEU A 20 -14.50 2.38 -4.05
N GLY A 21 -15.62 3.04 -3.76
CA GLY A 21 -16.91 2.64 -4.32
C GLY A 21 -17.00 3.05 -5.80
N TRP A 22 -18.10 2.69 -6.43
CA TRP A 22 -18.30 2.98 -7.87
C TRP A 22 -18.20 4.47 -8.18
N ASP A 23 -18.81 5.31 -7.36
CA ASP A 23 -18.80 6.77 -7.59
C ASP A 23 -17.39 7.35 -7.48
N GLN A 24 -16.60 6.85 -6.51
CA GLN A 24 -15.23 7.29 -6.32
C GLN A 24 -14.33 6.88 -7.47
N LEU A 25 -14.50 5.65 -7.99
CA LEU A 25 -13.73 5.20 -9.15
C LEU A 25 -14.06 6.01 -10.39
N THR A 26 -15.34 6.34 -10.60
CA THR A 26 -15.77 7.19 -11.69
C THR A 26 -15.15 8.58 -11.59
N ALA A 27 -15.14 9.15 -10.39
CA ALA A 27 -14.53 10.47 -10.15
C ALA A 27 -13.03 10.46 -10.46
N ILE A 28 -12.33 9.38 -10.14
CA ILE A 28 -10.92 9.25 -10.45
C ILE A 28 -10.68 9.22 -11.96
N GLU A 29 -11.51 8.51 -12.72
CA GLU A 29 -11.42 8.50 -14.18
C GLU A 29 -11.59 9.90 -14.76
N GLU A 30 -12.49 10.69 -14.19
CA GLU A 30 -12.78 12.05 -14.68
C GLU A 30 -11.77 13.09 -14.25
N HIS A 31 -11.22 12.97 -13.03
CA HIS A 31 -10.41 14.01 -12.39
C HIS A 31 -8.94 13.67 -12.24
N GLY A 32 -8.53 12.45 -12.58
CA GLY A 32 -7.14 12.04 -12.56
C GLY A 32 -6.70 11.42 -11.24
N PHE A 33 -5.40 11.47 -10.97
CA PHE A 33 -4.78 10.74 -9.87
C PHE A 33 -5.36 11.13 -8.50
N PRO A 34 -5.76 10.15 -7.67
CA PRO A 34 -6.40 10.43 -6.38
C PRO A 34 -5.37 10.74 -5.29
N THR A 35 -4.84 11.96 -5.31
CA THR A 35 -3.76 12.38 -4.43
C THR A 35 -4.09 12.20 -2.94
N ALA A 36 -5.31 12.53 -2.52
CA ALA A 36 -5.70 12.40 -1.12
C ALA A 36 -5.69 10.94 -0.65
N LEU A 37 -6.17 10.03 -1.49
CA LEU A 37 -6.15 8.60 -1.18
C LEU A 37 -4.71 8.08 -1.11
N TRP A 38 -3.87 8.53 -2.04
CA TRP A 38 -2.45 8.17 -2.04
C TRP A 38 -1.76 8.63 -0.76
N GLN A 39 -2.00 9.88 -0.34
CA GLN A 39 -1.42 10.41 0.90
C GLN A 39 -1.87 9.61 2.11
N GLU A 40 -3.13 9.19 2.15
CA GLU A 40 -3.64 8.37 3.25
C GLU A 40 -2.98 6.99 3.26
N ALA A 41 -2.81 6.37 2.10
CA ALA A 41 -2.11 5.08 1.99
C ALA A 41 -0.66 5.20 2.48
N VAL A 42 0.03 6.28 2.11
CA VAL A 42 1.39 6.55 2.57
C VAL A 42 1.43 6.73 4.09
N GLN A 43 0.50 7.50 4.64
CA GLN A 43 0.44 7.74 6.09
C GLN A 43 0.17 6.45 6.88
N GLN A 44 -0.60 5.53 6.34
CA GLN A 44 -0.86 4.25 6.98
C GLN A 44 0.28 3.24 6.81
N GLY A 45 1.33 3.60 6.07
CA GLY A 45 2.51 2.77 5.90
C GLY A 45 2.35 1.65 4.88
N ILE A 46 1.29 1.65 4.09
CA ILE A 46 1.01 0.59 3.12
C ILE A 46 2.11 0.50 2.07
N THR A 47 2.65 1.65 1.62
CA THR A 47 3.72 1.68 0.62
C THR A 47 5.07 1.24 1.17
N LYS A 48 5.21 1.16 2.49
CA LYS A 48 6.45 0.76 3.15
C LYS A 48 6.35 -0.60 3.84
N VAL A 49 5.38 -1.41 3.46
CA VAL A 49 5.15 -2.71 4.10
C VAL A 49 6.38 -3.61 4.01
N LEU A 50 7.17 -3.51 2.95
CA LEU A 50 8.38 -4.30 2.75
C LEU A 50 9.67 -3.58 3.20
N ALA A 51 9.57 -2.33 3.68
CA ALA A 51 10.72 -1.60 4.16
C ALA A 51 11.09 -2.05 5.58
N SER A 52 12.37 -1.90 5.95
CA SER A 52 12.82 -2.21 7.30
C SER A 52 12.22 -1.23 8.31
N GLU A 53 12.20 -1.60 9.58
CA GLU A 53 11.74 -0.73 10.64
C GLU A 53 12.58 0.57 10.71
N ALA A 54 13.88 0.46 10.47
CA ALA A 54 14.77 1.62 10.47
C ALA A 54 14.40 2.62 9.37
N ALA A 55 13.83 2.16 8.26
CA ALA A 55 13.39 2.99 7.16
C ALA A 55 11.91 3.44 7.27
N GLY A 56 11.30 3.19 8.43
CA GLY A 56 9.91 3.55 8.66
C GLY A 56 8.91 2.51 8.21
N GLY A 57 9.36 1.32 7.84
CA GLY A 57 8.52 0.23 7.41
C GLY A 57 8.15 -0.72 8.54
N MET A 58 7.54 -1.84 8.18
CA MET A 58 7.04 -2.82 9.13
C MET A 58 8.05 -3.96 9.42
N GLY A 59 9.12 -4.04 8.64
CA GLY A 59 10.11 -5.08 8.84
C GLY A 59 9.63 -6.50 8.53
N VAL A 60 8.55 -6.65 7.77
CA VAL A 60 8.00 -7.95 7.42
C VAL A 60 8.53 -8.42 6.07
N GLY A 61 8.53 -9.73 5.86
CA GLY A 61 8.94 -10.30 4.58
C GLY A 61 7.80 -10.32 3.56
N TRP A 62 8.10 -10.81 2.36
CA TRP A 62 7.14 -10.92 1.27
C TRP A 62 5.91 -11.72 1.63
N TYR A 63 6.09 -12.80 2.40
CA TYR A 63 4.98 -13.66 2.80
C TYR A 63 3.93 -12.88 3.60
N ASP A 64 4.37 -12.08 4.56
CA ASP A 64 3.46 -11.29 5.40
C ASP A 64 2.91 -10.06 4.67
N ALA A 65 3.62 -9.56 3.66
CA ALA A 65 3.17 -8.42 2.85
C ALA A 65 2.16 -8.83 1.76
N TYR A 66 2.10 -10.10 1.41
CA TYR A 66 1.25 -10.59 0.33
C TYR A 66 -0.22 -10.15 0.46
N PRO A 67 -0.85 -10.19 1.65
CA PRO A 67 -2.24 -9.75 1.77
C PRO A 67 -2.47 -8.29 1.37
N VAL A 68 -1.48 -7.41 1.56
CA VAL A 68 -1.57 -6.02 1.14
C VAL A 68 -1.68 -5.93 -0.38
N LEU A 69 -0.80 -6.64 -1.08
CA LEU A 69 -0.76 -6.64 -2.53
C LEU A 69 -2.03 -7.28 -3.11
N ARG A 70 -2.49 -8.36 -2.51
CA ARG A 70 -3.72 -9.04 -2.92
C ARG A 70 -4.95 -8.14 -2.72
N ALA A 71 -5.03 -7.45 -1.60
CA ALA A 71 -6.15 -6.56 -1.31
C ALA A 71 -6.15 -5.35 -2.26
N ALA A 72 -4.99 -4.82 -2.61
CA ALA A 72 -4.90 -3.74 -3.60
C ALA A 72 -5.44 -4.21 -4.95
N GLY A 73 -5.14 -5.44 -5.35
CA GLY A 73 -5.68 -6.02 -6.57
C GLY A 73 -7.19 -6.25 -6.49
N ARG A 74 -7.69 -6.75 -5.34
CA ARG A 74 -9.11 -7.00 -5.12
C ARG A 74 -9.95 -5.74 -5.30
N HIS A 75 -9.47 -4.60 -4.81
CA HIS A 75 -10.19 -3.35 -4.89
C HIS A 75 -9.91 -2.57 -6.17
N ALA A 76 -9.13 -3.13 -7.08
CA ALA A 76 -8.70 -2.48 -8.33
C ALA A 76 -8.16 -1.07 -8.05
N VAL A 77 -7.32 -0.97 -7.03
CA VAL A 77 -6.82 0.31 -6.53
C VAL A 77 -6.02 1.03 -7.61
N PRO A 78 -6.41 2.25 -8.02
CA PRO A 78 -5.70 3.00 -9.05
C PRO A 78 -4.50 3.75 -8.50
N LEU A 79 -3.70 3.07 -7.69
CA LEU A 79 -2.49 3.58 -7.05
C LEU A 79 -1.36 2.59 -7.25
N PRO A 80 -0.12 3.06 -7.41
CA PRO A 80 1.03 2.17 -7.60
C PRO A 80 1.52 1.56 -6.27
N VAL A 81 0.63 0.84 -5.56
CA VAL A 81 0.95 0.27 -4.25
C VAL A 81 2.05 -0.77 -4.34
N ALA A 82 1.92 -1.74 -5.25
CA ALA A 82 2.91 -2.80 -5.42
C ALA A 82 4.25 -2.22 -5.89
N GLU A 83 4.21 -1.31 -6.84
CA GLU A 83 5.41 -0.66 -7.38
C GLU A 83 6.14 0.12 -6.29
N ALA A 84 5.42 0.88 -5.46
CA ALA A 84 6.01 1.62 -4.36
C ALA A 84 6.61 0.70 -3.30
N ALA A 85 5.91 -0.39 -2.95
CA ALA A 85 6.40 -1.37 -1.98
C ALA A 85 7.70 -2.03 -2.47
N ILE A 86 7.74 -2.40 -3.74
CA ILE A 86 8.94 -3.01 -4.34
C ILE A 86 10.08 -2.00 -4.39
N ALA A 87 9.81 -0.75 -4.77
CA ALA A 87 10.82 0.30 -4.81
C ALA A 87 11.42 0.54 -3.42
N GLU A 88 10.60 0.59 -2.38
CA GLU A 88 11.09 0.74 -1.01
C GLU A 88 11.94 -0.46 -0.57
N TRP A 89 11.53 -1.68 -0.95
CA TRP A 89 12.31 -2.87 -0.65
C TRP A 89 13.68 -2.84 -1.33
N LEU A 90 13.70 -2.51 -2.63
CA LEU A 90 14.95 -2.42 -3.39
C LEU A 90 15.86 -1.32 -2.84
N ALA A 91 15.31 -0.16 -2.51
CA ALA A 91 16.08 0.93 -1.93
C ALA A 91 16.71 0.52 -0.61
N GLY A 92 15.97 -0.23 0.23
CA GLY A 92 16.49 -0.77 1.48
C GLY A 92 17.64 -1.73 1.26
N GLN A 93 17.55 -2.61 0.25
CA GLN A 93 18.62 -3.54 -0.10
C GLN A 93 19.87 -2.79 -0.59
N ALA A 94 19.68 -1.69 -1.28
CA ALA A 94 20.78 -0.88 -1.82
C ALA A 94 21.32 0.17 -0.83
N GLY A 95 20.66 0.35 0.32
CA GLY A 95 21.05 1.34 1.29
C GLY A 95 20.74 2.77 0.88
N VAL A 96 19.71 2.96 0.05
CA VAL A 96 19.33 4.26 -0.50
C VAL A 96 17.99 4.69 0.08
N GLU A 97 17.84 5.97 0.41
CA GLU A 97 16.55 6.54 0.78
C GLU A 97 15.83 7.06 -0.46
N LEU A 98 14.52 6.77 -0.54
CA LEU A 98 13.69 7.31 -1.61
C LEU A 98 12.98 8.58 -1.15
N PRO A 99 12.75 9.55 -2.06
CA PRO A 99 11.91 10.71 -1.77
C PRO A 99 10.46 10.27 -1.55
N GLU A 100 9.75 11.02 -0.75
CA GLU A 100 8.34 10.77 -0.48
C GLU A 100 7.42 11.11 -1.67
#